data_86f04680f9a92fe063a503f82eaefc41
#
_entry.id   86f04680f9a92fe063a503f82eaefc41
#
_cell.length_a   1.000
_cell.length_b   1.000
_cell.length_c   1.000
_cell.angle_alpha   90.00
_cell.angle_beta   90.00
_cell.angle_gamma   90.00
#
_symmetry.space_group_name_H-M   'P 1'
#
loop_
_entity.id
_entity.type
_entity.pdbx_description
1 polymer ?
#
loop_
_entity_poly.entity_id
_entity_poly.type
_entity_poly.pdbx_seq_one_letter_code
_entity_poly.pdbx_strand_id
1 'polypeptide(L)'
;MQSHEVKDYNIYATLGQFKEAAKCLQTALKDKPNDLETFYMLHRLGEQILDSTLKNKIVKLINDDNCTKMNLAYGNLLLAKFEQQAGHYESELDYLLKGHDYFFQSKERKFEAELKYWFDVLPRIEEIVSLEKSNESNSHIKPIFIVGFPRCGSTLIEKIITSGTKRIPLGEETGIFNTLIHQGSPTKIVEAYQQRNLIQAESDYTFTDKSL
;
A
#
# COMPACT_ATOMS: atom_id res chain seq x y z
N MET A 1 7.03 -10.10 -11.43
CA MET A 1 5.74 -10.86 -11.40
C MET A 1 5.55 -11.36 -9.98
N GLN A 2 4.56 -10.86 -9.25
CA GLN A 2 4.21 -11.43 -7.94
C GLN A 2 3.66 -12.84 -8.17
N SER A 3 4.10 -13.83 -7.37
CA SER A 3 3.58 -15.18 -7.43
C SER A 3 2.09 -15.20 -7.05
N HIS A 4 1.36 -16.23 -7.48
CA HIS A 4 -0.09 -16.36 -7.22
C HIS A 4 -0.36 -16.35 -5.70
N GLU A 5 0.52 -16.99 -4.93
CA GLU A 5 0.46 -17.11 -3.46
C GLU A 5 0.53 -15.77 -2.74
N VAL A 6 1.32 -14.78 -3.27
CA VAL A 6 1.41 -13.44 -2.67
C VAL A 6 0.13 -12.63 -2.89
N LYS A 7 -0.59 -12.87 -4.00
CA LYS A 7 -1.90 -12.24 -4.21
C LYS A 7 -2.94 -12.80 -3.24
N ASP A 8 -2.95 -14.13 -3.07
CA ASP A 8 -3.87 -14.80 -2.13
C ASP A 8 -3.59 -14.39 -0.68
N TYR A 9 -2.30 -14.23 -0.30
CA TYR A 9 -1.92 -13.66 1.00
C TYR A 9 -2.59 -12.32 1.28
N ASN A 10 -2.55 -11.38 0.33
CA ASN A 10 -3.13 -10.05 0.52
C ASN A 10 -4.65 -10.13 0.75
N ILE A 11 -5.35 -11.00 0.02
CA ILE A 11 -6.79 -11.21 0.19
C ILE A 11 -7.09 -11.73 1.59
N TYR A 12 -6.43 -12.81 2.02
CA TYR A 12 -6.66 -13.40 3.34
C TYR A 12 -6.28 -12.45 4.48
N ALA A 13 -5.17 -11.71 4.35
CA ALA A 13 -4.74 -10.74 5.35
C ALA A 13 -5.75 -9.57 5.49
N THR A 14 -6.30 -9.09 4.38
CA THR A 14 -7.33 -8.03 4.37
C THR A 14 -8.63 -8.52 5.03
N LEU A 15 -9.00 -9.78 4.83
CA LEU A 15 -10.18 -10.40 5.44
C LEU A 15 -9.95 -10.81 6.92
N GLY A 16 -8.76 -10.56 7.49
CA GLY A 16 -8.42 -10.98 8.86
C GLY A 16 -8.22 -12.49 9.02
N GLN A 17 -8.13 -13.24 7.92
CA GLN A 17 -7.90 -14.68 7.89
C GLN A 17 -6.39 -14.98 7.97
N PHE A 18 -5.78 -14.65 9.11
CA PHE A 18 -4.31 -14.68 9.27
C PHE A 18 -3.70 -16.08 9.16
N LYS A 19 -4.43 -17.14 9.54
CA LYS A 19 -3.95 -18.52 9.40
C LYS A 19 -3.81 -18.93 7.93
N GLU A 20 -4.78 -18.57 7.11
CA GLU A 20 -4.78 -18.82 5.67
C GLU A 20 -3.71 -17.99 4.98
N ALA A 21 -3.57 -16.73 5.37
CA ALA A 21 -2.49 -15.87 4.90
C ALA A 21 -1.10 -16.45 5.22
N ALA A 22 -0.90 -16.97 6.43
CA ALA A 22 0.36 -17.61 6.82
C ALA A 22 0.67 -18.86 5.98
N LYS A 23 -0.33 -19.69 5.68
CA LYS A 23 -0.17 -20.88 4.80
C LYS A 23 0.29 -20.48 3.38
N CYS A 24 -0.28 -19.40 2.82
CA CYS A 24 0.16 -18.90 1.52
C CYS A 24 1.64 -18.50 1.53
N LEU A 25 2.08 -17.77 2.58
CA LEU A 25 3.49 -17.37 2.73
C LEU A 25 4.41 -18.58 2.96
N GLN A 26 4.00 -19.55 3.76
CA GLN A 26 4.75 -20.81 3.97
C GLN A 26 4.89 -21.60 2.67
N THR A 27 3.88 -21.58 1.81
CA THR A 27 3.96 -22.21 0.49
C THR A 27 4.93 -21.46 -0.42
N ALA A 28 4.88 -20.12 -0.43
CA ALA A 28 5.82 -19.30 -1.19
C ALA A 28 7.29 -19.53 -0.79
N LEU A 29 7.55 -19.80 0.51
CA LEU A 29 8.89 -20.13 0.99
C LEU A 29 9.41 -21.50 0.53
N LYS A 30 8.57 -22.44 0.08
CA LYS A 30 9.02 -23.68 -0.52
C LYS A 30 9.68 -23.42 -1.87
N ASP A 31 9.14 -22.47 -2.63
CA ASP A 31 9.67 -22.08 -3.94
C ASP A 31 10.86 -21.12 -3.80
N LYS A 32 10.79 -20.21 -2.81
CA LYS A 32 11.82 -19.21 -2.55
C LYS A 32 12.28 -19.24 -1.08
N PRO A 33 13.08 -20.23 -0.71
CA PRO A 33 13.44 -20.46 0.69
C PRO A 33 14.34 -19.37 1.30
N ASN A 34 14.85 -18.45 0.50
CA ASN A 34 15.74 -17.35 0.91
C ASN A 34 15.07 -15.97 0.80
N ASP A 35 13.77 -15.92 0.60
CA ASP A 35 13.01 -14.66 0.51
C ASP A 35 12.75 -14.08 1.91
N LEU A 36 13.59 -13.13 2.30
CA LEU A 36 13.51 -12.51 3.63
C LEU A 36 12.28 -11.60 3.80
N GLU A 37 11.71 -11.09 2.71
CA GLU A 37 10.43 -10.38 2.73
C GLU A 37 9.32 -11.28 3.25
N THR A 38 9.22 -12.49 2.71
CA THR A 38 8.22 -13.48 3.13
C THR A 38 8.36 -13.89 4.60
N PHE A 39 9.60 -14.05 5.11
CA PHE A 39 9.82 -14.27 6.54
C PHE A 39 9.35 -13.08 7.38
N TYR A 40 9.62 -11.85 6.93
CA TYR A 40 9.17 -10.65 7.64
C TYR A 40 7.63 -10.55 7.66
N MET A 41 6.96 -10.89 6.57
CA MET A 41 5.50 -10.95 6.51
C MET A 41 4.92 -11.99 7.47
N LEU A 42 5.50 -13.20 7.54
CA LEU A 42 5.09 -14.24 8.51
C LEU A 42 5.20 -13.75 9.95
N HIS A 43 6.33 -13.11 10.29
CA HIS A 43 6.49 -12.53 11.62
C HIS A 43 5.40 -11.49 11.92
N ARG A 44 5.05 -10.64 10.96
CA ARG A 44 3.97 -9.64 11.11
C ARG A 44 2.59 -10.25 11.32
N LEU A 45 2.34 -11.45 10.85
CA LEU A 45 1.10 -12.20 11.12
C LEU A 45 1.08 -12.83 12.53
N GLY A 46 2.14 -12.68 13.31
CA GLY A 46 2.27 -13.24 14.66
C GLY A 46 2.86 -14.64 14.71
N GLU A 47 3.35 -15.18 13.59
CA GLU A 47 4.02 -16.48 13.56
C GLU A 47 5.34 -16.42 14.34
N GLN A 48 5.56 -17.44 15.20
CA GLN A 48 6.75 -17.56 16.05
C GLN A 48 7.92 -18.13 15.24
N ILE A 49 8.47 -17.33 14.33
CA ILE A 49 9.54 -17.76 13.42
C ILE A 49 10.94 -17.28 13.83
N LEU A 50 11.04 -16.39 14.83
CA LEU A 50 12.31 -15.82 15.24
C LEU A 50 13.07 -16.80 16.13
N ASP A 51 13.81 -17.69 15.52
CA ASP A 51 14.69 -18.66 16.17
C ASP A 51 16.17 -18.47 15.75
N SER A 52 17.07 -19.17 16.41
CA SER A 52 18.50 -19.12 16.11
C SER A 52 18.83 -19.60 14.70
N THR A 53 18.06 -20.53 14.16
CA THR A 53 18.23 -21.07 12.80
C THR A 53 17.97 -19.99 11.78
N LEU A 54 16.85 -19.26 11.93
CA LEU A 54 16.52 -18.14 11.06
C LEU A 54 17.54 -17.01 11.22
N LYS A 55 17.96 -16.67 12.45
CA LYS A 55 18.99 -15.63 12.70
C LYS A 55 20.28 -15.95 11.93
N ASN A 56 20.77 -17.18 12.04
CA ASN A 56 21.98 -17.61 11.35
C ASN A 56 21.81 -17.58 9.81
N LYS A 57 20.64 -17.99 9.31
CA LYS A 57 20.31 -17.92 7.90
C LYS A 57 20.30 -16.48 7.38
N ILE A 58 19.69 -15.55 8.13
CA ILE A 58 19.64 -14.13 7.76
C ILE A 58 21.06 -13.57 7.67
N VAL A 59 21.87 -13.78 8.73
CA VAL A 59 23.26 -13.29 8.76
C VAL A 59 24.06 -13.81 7.57
N LYS A 60 23.90 -15.10 7.22
CA LYS A 60 24.58 -15.68 6.05
C LYS A 60 24.12 -15.02 4.75
N LEU A 61 22.82 -14.79 4.59
CA LEU A 61 22.25 -14.24 3.35
C LEU A 61 22.62 -12.77 3.15
N ILE A 62 22.61 -11.94 4.20
CA ILE A 62 22.93 -10.52 4.07
C ILE A 62 24.44 -10.26 3.88
N ASN A 63 25.29 -11.22 4.21
CA ASN A 63 26.75 -11.15 3.99
C ASN A 63 27.17 -11.75 2.63
N ASP A 64 26.21 -12.19 1.79
CA ASP A 64 26.50 -12.64 0.44
C ASP A 64 26.57 -11.43 -0.51
N ASP A 65 27.67 -11.31 -1.25
CA ASP A 65 27.88 -10.20 -2.20
C ASP A 65 26.79 -10.09 -3.27
N ASN A 66 26.08 -11.19 -3.55
CA ASN A 66 24.96 -11.23 -4.49
C ASN A 66 23.60 -10.97 -3.84
N CYS A 67 23.56 -10.59 -2.55
CA CYS A 67 22.31 -10.32 -1.87
C CYS A 67 21.59 -9.12 -2.49
N THR A 68 20.31 -9.29 -2.80
CA THR A 68 19.50 -8.19 -3.33
C THR A 68 19.27 -7.10 -2.27
N LYS A 69 19.16 -5.84 -2.69
CA LYS A 69 18.85 -4.72 -1.77
C LYS A 69 17.58 -4.97 -0.96
N MET A 70 16.56 -5.63 -1.54
CA MET A 70 15.35 -6.02 -0.83
C MET A 70 15.63 -7.04 0.28
N ASN A 71 16.41 -8.08 0.02
CA ASN A 71 16.81 -9.04 1.05
C ASN A 71 17.71 -8.38 2.12
N LEU A 72 18.60 -7.47 1.74
CA LEU A 72 19.36 -6.67 2.70
C LEU A 72 18.43 -5.85 3.60
N ALA A 73 17.41 -5.20 3.03
CA ALA A 73 16.43 -4.44 3.77
C ALA A 73 15.66 -5.33 4.78
N TYR A 74 14.98 -6.36 4.30
CA TYR A 74 14.18 -7.22 5.17
C TYR A 74 15.01 -8.05 6.14
N GLY A 75 16.23 -8.43 5.77
CA GLY A 75 17.17 -9.10 6.67
C GLY A 75 17.54 -8.22 7.88
N ASN A 76 17.88 -6.95 7.63
CA ASN A 76 18.16 -6.02 8.73
C ASN A 76 16.90 -5.74 9.56
N LEU A 77 15.71 -5.58 8.94
CA LEU A 77 14.46 -5.41 9.68
C LEU A 77 14.13 -6.63 10.56
N LEU A 78 14.42 -7.86 10.10
CA LEU A 78 14.27 -9.07 10.91
C LEU A 78 15.30 -9.12 12.05
N LEU A 79 16.57 -8.78 11.80
CA LEU A 79 17.59 -8.71 12.85
C LEU A 79 17.22 -7.68 13.93
N ALA A 80 16.63 -6.54 13.54
CA ALA A 80 16.09 -5.58 14.50
C ALA A 80 15.05 -6.23 15.43
N LYS A 81 14.20 -7.14 14.92
CA LYS A 81 13.23 -7.86 15.76
C LYS A 81 13.88 -8.82 16.76
N PHE A 82 14.99 -9.47 16.39
CA PHE A 82 15.76 -10.26 17.34
C PHE A 82 16.37 -9.40 18.46
N GLU A 83 16.94 -8.26 18.12
CA GLU A 83 17.53 -7.35 19.12
C GLU A 83 16.43 -6.72 20.00
N GLN A 84 15.26 -6.41 19.44
CA GLN A 84 14.08 -5.96 20.18
C GLN A 84 13.66 -6.98 21.25
N GLN A 85 13.57 -8.28 20.87
CA GLN A 85 13.24 -9.35 21.82
C GLN A 85 14.29 -9.53 22.92
N ALA A 86 15.56 -9.24 22.60
CA ALA A 86 16.67 -9.31 23.54
C ALA A 86 16.79 -8.05 24.42
N GLY A 87 16.05 -6.99 24.17
CA GLY A 87 16.13 -5.71 24.88
C GLY A 87 17.34 -4.85 24.49
N HIS A 88 17.99 -5.13 23.37
CA HIS A 88 19.17 -4.40 22.88
C HIS A 88 18.76 -3.23 21.97
N TYR A 89 18.22 -2.17 22.55
CA TYR A 89 17.57 -1.08 21.79
C TYR A 89 18.52 -0.29 20.87
N GLU A 90 19.81 -0.15 21.21
CA GLU A 90 20.79 0.51 20.35
C GLU A 90 21.03 -0.32 19.07
N SER A 91 21.25 -1.62 19.22
CA SER A 91 21.44 -2.54 18.10
C SER A 91 20.16 -2.66 17.25
N GLU A 92 18.98 -2.65 17.89
CA GLU A 92 17.69 -2.59 17.19
C GLU A 92 17.63 -1.36 16.28
N LEU A 93 17.94 -0.17 16.81
CA LEU A 93 17.92 1.07 16.05
C LEU A 93 18.89 1.02 14.85
N ASP A 94 20.11 0.53 15.06
CA ASP A 94 21.11 0.39 14.00
C ASP A 94 20.61 -0.50 12.85
N TYR A 95 20.00 -1.64 13.18
CA TYR A 95 19.42 -2.53 12.18
C TYR A 95 18.21 -1.91 11.48
N LEU A 96 17.35 -1.19 12.20
CA LEU A 96 16.22 -0.47 11.60
C LEU A 96 16.69 0.58 10.59
N LEU A 97 17.69 1.39 10.96
CA LEU A 97 18.23 2.42 10.06
C LEU A 97 18.84 1.80 8.80
N LYS A 98 19.65 0.73 8.93
CA LYS A 98 20.22 0.00 7.79
C LYS A 98 19.11 -0.61 6.91
N GLY A 99 18.11 -1.24 7.53
CA GLY A 99 16.99 -1.83 6.80
C GLY A 99 16.22 -0.81 5.98
N HIS A 100 15.91 0.35 6.57
CA HIS A 100 15.23 1.44 5.86
C HIS A 100 16.09 2.06 4.76
N ASP A 101 17.39 2.22 4.96
CA ASP A 101 18.29 2.73 3.92
C ASP A 101 18.33 1.81 2.70
N TYR A 102 18.52 0.50 2.88
CA TYR A 102 18.45 -0.47 1.80
C TYR A 102 17.08 -0.51 1.11
N PHE A 103 16.00 -0.36 1.88
CA PHE A 103 14.66 -0.30 1.33
C PHE A 103 14.46 0.93 0.44
N PHE A 104 14.93 2.09 0.90
CA PHE A 104 14.92 3.32 0.12
C PHE A 104 15.74 3.16 -1.18
N GLN A 105 16.99 2.71 -1.07
CA GLN A 105 17.85 2.46 -2.23
C GLN A 105 17.24 1.47 -3.24
N SER A 106 16.45 0.49 -2.78
CA SER A 106 15.76 -0.46 -3.66
C SER A 106 14.65 0.16 -4.49
N LYS A 107 14.10 1.30 -4.04
CA LYS A 107 12.96 2.02 -4.63
C LYS A 107 13.33 3.39 -5.22
N GLU A 108 14.59 3.80 -5.14
CA GLU A 108 15.05 5.13 -5.51
C GLU A 108 14.56 5.58 -6.90
N ARG A 109 14.75 4.74 -7.92
CA ARG A 109 14.27 5.04 -9.28
C ARG A 109 12.76 5.20 -9.38
N LYS A 110 12.01 4.43 -8.60
CA LYS A 110 10.55 4.52 -8.57
C LYS A 110 10.12 5.83 -7.91
N PHE A 111 10.76 6.20 -6.81
CA PHE A 111 10.51 7.45 -6.11
C PHE A 111 10.81 8.67 -6.96
N GLU A 112 11.94 8.71 -7.66
CA GLU A 112 12.27 9.77 -8.61
C GLU A 112 11.25 9.87 -9.74
N ALA A 113 10.83 8.74 -10.31
CA ALA A 113 9.80 8.71 -11.34
C ALA A 113 8.45 9.21 -10.83
N GLU A 114 8.07 8.86 -9.61
CA GLU A 114 6.86 9.35 -8.95
C GLU A 114 6.95 10.86 -8.69
N LEU A 115 8.07 11.36 -8.15
CA LEU A 115 8.28 12.81 -7.97
C LEU A 115 8.17 13.56 -9.28
N LYS A 116 8.86 13.09 -10.33
CA LYS A 116 8.79 13.68 -11.64
C LYS A 116 7.36 13.71 -12.17
N TYR A 117 6.62 12.63 -12.01
CA TYR A 117 5.21 12.58 -12.38
C TYR A 117 4.39 13.66 -11.67
N TRP A 118 4.52 13.76 -10.35
CA TRP A 118 3.74 14.71 -9.54
C TRP A 118 4.11 16.17 -9.83
N PHE A 119 5.36 16.49 -10.09
CA PHE A 119 5.82 17.86 -10.29
C PHE A 119 5.82 18.32 -11.75
N ASP A 120 6.03 17.40 -12.70
CA ASP A 120 6.14 17.75 -14.12
C ASP A 120 4.86 17.47 -14.92
N VAL A 121 4.04 16.52 -14.46
CA VAL A 121 2.91 15.98 -15.23
C VAL A 121 1.57 16.44 -14.68
N LEU A 122 1.45 16.75 -13.38
CA LEU A 122 0.21 17.29 -12.84
C LEU A 122 -0.12 18.64 -13.49
N PRO A 123 -1.35 18.81 -13.97
CA PRO A 123 -1.75 20.10 -14.52
C PRO A 123 -1.60 21.19 -13.46
N ARG A 124 -1.14 22.36 -13.87
CA ARG A 124 -1.08 23.52 -12.96
C ARG A 124 -2.50 23.86 -12.50
N ILE A 125 -2.59 24.45 -11.30
CA ILE A 125 -3.88 24.86 -10.72
C ILE A 125 -4.67 25.74 -11.70
N GLU A 126 -4.00 26.59 -12.46
CA GLU A 126 -4.61 27.46 -13.48
C GLU A 126 -5.28 26.65 -14.62
N GLU A 127 -4.72 25.52 -15.02
CA GLU A 127 -5.31 24.63 -16.02
C GLU A 127 -6.56 23.93 -15.48
N ILE A 128 -6.57 23.57 -14.19
CA ILE A 128 -7.74 22.97 -13.53
C ILE A 128 -8.85 24.00 -13.34
N VAL A 129 -8.52 25.22 -12.96
CA VAL A 129 -9.49 26.31 -12.76
C VAL A 129 -10.15 26.74 -14.08
N SER A 130 -9.45 26.57 -15.21
CA SER A 130 -9.99 26.89 -16.55
C SER A 130 -11.02 25.88 -17.05
N LEU A 131 -11.22 24.74 -16.37
CA LEU A 131 -12.26 23.78 -16.73
C LEU A 131 -13.64 24.38 -16.53
N GLU A 132 -14.42 24.48 -17.61
CA GLU A 132 -15.80 24.92 -17.52
C GLU A 132 -16.60 23.97 -16.64
N LYS A 133 -17.34 24.54 -15.68
CA LYS A 133 -18.30 23.76 -14.90
C LYS A 133 -19.35 23.21 -15.86
N SER A 134 -19.42 21.90 -16.02
CA SER A 134 -20.53 21.32 -16.75
C SER A 134 -21.83 21.63 -16.00
N ASN A 135 -22.74 22.37 -16.63
CA ASN A 135 -24.03 22.71 -16.06
C ASN A 135 -25.00 21.51 -15.98
N GLU A 136 -24.55 20.32 -16.33
CA GLU A 136 -25.36 19.11 -16.44
C GLU A 136 -25.09 18.07 -15.34
N SER A 137 -24.84 18.48 -14.11
CA SER A 137 -24.86 17.48 -13.03
C SER A 137 -26.33 17.18 -12.66
N ASN A 138 -26.95 16.28 -13.39
CA ASN A 138 -28.20 15.60 -13.00
C ASN A 138 -27.95 14.55 -11.90
N SER A 139 -26.78 14.52 -11.31
CA SER A 139 -26.45 13.61 -10.24
C SER A 139 -27.06 14.12 -8.94
N HIS A 140 -28.02 13.38 -8.40
CA HIS A 140 -28.57 13.60 -7.07
C HIS A 140 -27.55 13.29 -5.96
N ILE A 141 -26.36 12.80 -6.32
CA ILE A 141 -25.28 12.40 -5.45
C ILE A 141 -24.41 13.64 -5.16
N LYS A 142 -24.25 13.97 -3.89
CA LYS A 142 -23.30 14.99 -3.43
C LYS A 142 -22.14 14.30 -2.73
N PRO A 143 -21.01 14.09 -3.43
CA PRO A 143 -19.86 13.43 -2.84
C PRO A 143 -19.25 14.30 -1.73
N ILE A 144 -18.82 13.67 -0.65
CA ILE A 144 -18.06 14.29 0.44
C ILE A 144 -16.63 13.75 0.36
N PHE A 145 -15.66 14.61 0.07
CA PHE A 145 -14.25 14.25 0.05
C PHE A 145 -13.60 14.59 1.39
N ILE A 146 -12.99 13.61 2.03
CA ILE A 146 -12.17 13.79 3.23
C ILE A 146 -10.71 13.87 2.78
N VAL A 147 -10.10 15.05 2.89
CA VAL A 147 -8.72 15.29 2.48
C VAL A 147 -7.86 15.59 3.70
N GLY A 148 -6.65 15.03 3.72
CA GLY A 148 -5.71 15.28 4.82
C GLY A 148 -4.40 14.53 4.63
N PHE A 149 -3.45 14.76 5.53
CA PHE A 149 -2.21 13.99 5.56
C PHE A 149 -2.46 12.55 6.00
N PRO A 150 -1.62 11.58 5.58
CA PRO A 150 -1.67 10.22 6.10
C PRO A 150 -1.68 10.23 7.63
N ARG A 151 -2.55 9.39 8.24
CA ARG A 151 -2.71 9.29 9.70
C ARG A 151 -3.32 10.53 10.39
N CYS A 152 -3.97 11.44 9.67
CA CYS A 152 -4.68 12.58 10.25
C CYS A 152 -6.05 12.24 10.87
N GLY A 153 -6.47 10.98 10.86
CA GLY A 153 -7.76 10.54 11.39
C GLY A 153 -8.91 10.55 10.38
N SER A 154 -8.64 10.55 9.08
CA SER A 154 -9.66 10.50 8.01
C SER A 154 -10.68 9.39 8.23
N THR A 155 -10.25 8.17 8.56
CA THR A 155 -11.14 7.05 8.87
C THR A 155 -12.07 7.31 10.07
N LEU A 156 -11.59 8.02 11.10
CA LEU A 156 -12.43 8.41 12.24
C LEU A 156 -13.50 9.41 11.82
N ILE A 157 -13.13 10.41 11.03
CA ILE A 157 -14.06 11.42 10.50
C ILE A 157 -15.11 10.74 9.62
N GLU A 158 -14.70 9.83 8.75
CA GLU A 158 -15.59 9.03 7.91
C GLU A 158 -16.61 8.27 8.76
N LYS A 159 -16.17 7.59 9.82
CA LYS A 159 -17.07 6.88 10.77
C LYS A 159 -18.00 7.81 11.52
N ILE A 160 -17.55 8.99 11.90
CA ILE A 160 -18.41 10.00 12.56
C ILE A 160 -19.51 10.47 11.59
N ILE A 161 -19.15 10.80 10.36
CA ILE A 161 -20.12 11.27 9.34
C ILE A 161 -21.17 10.19 9.06
N THR A 162 -20.75 8.91 9.02
CA THR A 162 -21.65 7.80 8.69
C THR A 162 -22.40 7.23 9.89
N SER A 163 -22.05 7.62 11.10
CA SER A 163 -22.76 7.19 12.34
C SER A 163 -24.14 7.85 12.53
N GLY A 164 -24.51 8.78 11.66
CA GLY A 164 -25.81 9.46 11.71
C GLY A 164 -26.99 8.54 11.38
N THR A 165 -28.21 9.06 11.58
CA THR A 165 -29.47 8.33 11.32
C THR A 165 -29.73 8.05 9.83
N LYS A 166 -29.07 8.81 8.93
CA LYS A 166 -29.11 8.58 7.48
C LYS A 166 -27.96 7.69 7.08
N ARG A 167 -28.28 6.59 6.40
CA ARG A 167 -27.26 5.71 5.82
C ARG A 167 -26.53 6.45 4.70
N ILE A 168 -25.27 6.74 4.91
CA ILE A 168 -24.38 7.35 3.93
C ILE A 168 -23.46 6.23 3.44
N PRO A 169 -23.41 5.95 2.11
CA PRO A 169 -22.47 4.97 1.59
C PRO A 169 -21.03 5.38 1.88
N LEU A 170 -20.25 4.43 2.37
CA LEU A 170 -18.81 4.58 2.62
C LEU A 170 -18.06 4.22 1.35
N GLY A 171 -17.18 5.13 0.93
CA GLY A 171 -16.34 4.88 -0.23
C GLY A 171 -15.04 4.18 0.11
N GLU A 172 -14.61 4.24 1.36
CA GLU A 172 -13.29 3.77 1.80
C GLU A 172 -12.14 4.24 0.87
N GLU A 173 -10.98 3.66 0.98
CA GLU A 173 -9.85 3.92 0.08
C GLU A 173 -9.95 3.03 -1.16
N THR A 174 -11.00 3.18 -1.95
CA THR A 174 -11.29 2.29 -3.11
C THR A 174 -10.21 2.33 -4.19
N GLY A 175 -9.30 3.30 -4.15
CA GLY A 175 -8.24 3.44 -5.14
C GLY A 175 -8.73 3.78 -6.56
N ILE A 176 -10.04 4.01 -6.76
CA ILE A 176 -10.61 4.34 -8.09
C ILE A 176 -9.94 5.59 -8.66
N PHE A 177 -9.82 6.64 -7.85
CA PHE A 177 -9.12 7.85 -8.29
C PHE A 177 -7.64 7.62 -8.56
N ASN A 178 -6.95 6.83 -7.72
CA ASN A 178 -5.57 6.43 -7.98
C ASN A 178 -5.45 5.65 -9.29
N THR A 179 -6.39 4.75 -9.57
CA THR A 179 -6.41 3.98 -10.83
C THR A 179 -6.63 4.90 -12.02
N LEU A 180 -7.56 5.84 -11.94
CA LEU A 180 -7.81 6.84 -12.99
C LEU A 180 -6.60 7.75 -13.20
N ILE A 181 -5.96 8.20 -12.11
CA ILE A 181 -4.76 9.03 -12.16
C ILE A 181 -3.58 8.27 -12.76
N HIS A 182 -3.35 7.02 -12.38
CA HIS A 182 -2.22 6.22 -12.87
C HIS A 182 -2.43 5.61 -14.25
N GLN A 183 -3.66 5.38 -14.68
CA GLN A 183 -3.97 4.87 -16.02
C GLN A 183 -4.12 5.97 -17.08
N GLY A 184 -4.33 7.20 -16.66
CA GLY A 184 -4.41 8.37 -17.53
C GLY A 184 -3.29 9.37 -17.28
N SER A 185 -2.83 10.08 -18.32
CA SER A 185 -2.18 11.36 -18.07
C SER A 185 -3.20 12.30 -17.42
N PRO A 186 -2.80 13.33 -16.65
CA PRO A 186 -3.73 14.34 -16.15
C PRO A 186 -4.60 14.95 -17.25
N THR A 187 -4.07 15.08 -18.46
CA THR A 187 -4.84 15.43 -19.67
C THR A 187 -5.99 14.47 -19.92
N LYS A 188 -5.78 13.16 -19.74
CA LYS A 188 -6.86 12.17 -19.89
C LYS A 188 -7.89 12.20 -18.76
N ILE A 189 -7.53 12.64 -17.56
CA ILE A 189 -8.49 12.89 -16.48
C ILE A 189 -9.39 14.07 -16.85
N VAL A 190 -8.80 15.15 -17.39
CA VAL A 190 -9.52 16.31 -17.89
C VAL A 190 -10.42 15.90 -19.05
N GLU A 191 -9.91 15.13 -20.02
CA GLU A 191 -10.69 14.58 -21.13
C GLU A 191 -11.78 13.64 -20.66
N ALA A 192 -11.51 12.76 -19.68
CA ALA A 192 -12.49 11.86 -19.10
C ALA A 192 -13.59 12.63 -18.34
N TYR A 193 -13.23 13.69 -17.63
CA TYR A 193 -14.19 14.59 -16.99
C TYR A 193 -15.04 15.31 -18.03
N GLN A 194 -14.44 15.84 -19.10
CA GLN A 194 -15.14 16.47 -20.20
C GLN A 194 -16.01 15.49 -21.01
N GLN A 195 -15.57 14.22 -21.14
CA GLN A 195 -16.30 13.16 -21.86
C GLN A 195 -17.30 12.39 -21.01
N ARG A 196 -17.63 12.83 -19.80
CA ARG A 196 -18.57 12.19 -18.85
C ARG A 196 -18.14 10.78 -18.34
N ASN A 197 -16.90 10.36 -18.55
CA ASN A 197 -16.44 9.06 -18.08
C ASN A 197 -16.33 8.98 -16.54
N LEU A 198 -16.33 10.11 -15.83
CA LEU A 198 -16.41 10.15 -14.36
C LEU A 198 -17.78 9.71 -13.83
N ILE A 199 -18.85 9.86 -14.62
CA ILE A 199 -20.18 9.37 -14.25
C ILE A 199 -20.19 7.84 -14.17
N GLN A 200 -19.44 7.16 -15.01
CA GLN A 200 -19.27 5.72 -14.95
C GLN A 200 -18.50 5.30 -13.69
N ALA A 201 -17.42 6.02 -13.34
CA ALA A 201 -16.68 5.77 -12.12
C ALA A 201 -17.51 6.04 -10.86
N GLU A 202 -18.37 7.07 -10.85
CA GLU A 202 -19.32 7.32 -9.77
C GLU A 202 -20.38 6.20 -9.67
N SER A 203 -20.86 5.66 -10.79
CA SER A 203 -21.81 4.54 -10.80
C SER A 203 -21.16 3.24 -10.31
N ASP A 204 -19.92 2.98 -10.68
CA ASP A 204 -19.13 1.82 -10.22
C ASP A 204 -18.84 1.93 -8.71
N TYR A 205 -18.63 3.14 -8.21
CA TYR A 205 -18.43 3.43 -6.80
C TYR A 205 -19.68 3.17 -5.95
N THR A 206 -20.85 3.51 -6.46
CA THR A 206 -22.13 3.26 -5.76
C THR A 206 -22.56 1.79 -5.83
N PHE A 207 -22.04 0.99 -6.77
CA PHE A 207 -22.39 -0.42 -6.94
C PHE A 207 -21.63 -1.36 -5.98
N THR A 208 -20.44 -0.98 -5.51
CA THR A 208 -19.66 -1.79 -4.56
C THR A 208 -20.29 -1.87 -3.17
N ASP A 209 -21.22 -0.98 -2.84
CA ASP A 209 -21.91 -0.96 -1.53
C ASP A 209 -23.17 -1.88 -1.47
N LYS A 210 -23.54 -2.57 -2.56
CA LYS A 210 -24.71 -3.46 -2.58
C LYS A 210 -24.43 -4.92 -2.21
N SER A 211 -23.17 -5.25 -1.87
CA SER A 211 -22.72 -6.62 -1.58
C SER A 211 -22.35 -6.87 -0.11
N LEU A 212 -22.80 -6.03 0.82
CA LEU A 212 -22.66 -6.22 2.26
C LEU A 212 -24.02 -6.40 2.94
#